data_77a95dbc9a5a773c9a38df0dceadf27d
#
_entry.id   77a95dbc9a5a773c9a38df0dceadf27d
#
_cell.length_a   1.000
_cell.length_b   1.000
_cell.length_c   1.000
_cell.angle_alpha   90.00
_cell.angle_beta   90.00
_cell.angle_gamma   90.00
#
_symmetry.space_group_name_H-M   'P 1'
#
loop_
_entity.id
_entity.type
_entity.pdbx_description
1 polymer ?
#
loop_
_entity_poly.entity_id
_entity_poly.type
_entity_poly.pdbx_seq_one_letter_code
_entity_poly.pdbx_strand_id
1 'polypeptide(L)'
;MKRLSKSRYTAFCQCPQNLWLKVYKSEEAAVDEALQARFKQGNKVGDLAMGLFGEYKEVQAENPDGSLDLSLMVEQTRLWMEEGVKNICEASFAIDGHYCAVDILRRNGDGWDIYEVKSSTYKGEKSDTPKHLLVYTRDIAYQKWVLTQCGVKVNGCYLVRLNKFYVRGKELDIQELFHVKNMDELVADEYVKVESNVALAQKVLLGDEPVEPIGMHCHEPYDCGFFGYCTDGIVNPNVFNLYRMNFRKKCELYNQGKISFEDLLGEKLSEIQQLQIDTHLNNTELVTPQEIREFLKNLTYPLYFLDFETMQTPVPEFEGTRPYQQITFQYSLHWIEEEGGKLRHSDYLGDSINDPRRELAEKLCREIPKGVCTTAYNRDFECGRLRELAAAYPDLADHLIDIADHIVDLIEPFRKKMVYLPEMNDSFSIKHVLPALQPDDPELDYTNLDGSVHNGGEAMTIYPQIATMSPADADYARQSLLKYCCLDTLAMVKVWEKLKEMAE
;
A
#
# COMPACT_ATOMS: atom_id res chain seq x y z
N MET A 1 -24.37 -7.29 -25.01
CA MET A 1 -24.53 -6.63 -23.69
C MET A 1 -23.18 -6.71 -23.00
N LYS A 2 -22.64 -5.59 -22.44
CA LYS A 2 -21.38 -5.66 -21.71
C LYS A 2 -21.60 -6.44 -20.40
N ARG A 3 -20.75 -7.43 -20.12
CA ARG A 3 -20.89 -8.34 -18.99
C ARG A 3 -20.68 -7.61 -17.67
N LEU A 4 -21.55 -7.83 -16.68
CA LEU A 4 -21.34 -7.37 -15.30
C LEU A 4 -20.63 -8.50 -14.52
N SER A 5 -19.37 -8.27 -14.19
CA SER A 5 -18.57 -9.17 -13.34
C SER A 5 -18.62 -8.75 -11.87
N LYS A 6 -18.15 -9.61 -10.97
CA LYS A 6 -17.94 -9.36 -9.55
C LYS A 6 -17.23 -8.00 -9.31
N SER A 7 -16.09 -7.77 -9.98
CA SER A 7 -15.31 -6.53 -9.84
C SER A 7 -16.02 -5.28 -10.40
N ARG A 8 -16.84 -5.45 -11.45
CA ARG A 8 -17.66 -4.35 -12.00
C ARG A 8 -18.85 -4.03 -11.09
N TYR A 9 -19.46 -5.03 -10.48
CA TYR A 9 -20.52 -4.81 -9.50
C TYR A 9 -20.01 -4.06 -8.26
N THR A 10 -18.86 -4.46 -7.72
CA THR A 10 -18.25 -3.75 -6.58
C THR A 10 -17.81 -2.32 -6.94
N ALA A 11 -17.32 -2.09 -8.17
CA ALA A 11 -17.04 -0.75 -8.68
C ALA A 11 -18.31 0.12 -8.75
N PHE A 12 -19.42 -0.44 -9.24
CA PHE A 12 -20.73 0.24 -9.22
C PHE A 12 -21.15 0.60 -7.78
N CYS A 13 -20.99 -0.34 -6.84
CA CYS A 13 -21.33 -0.10 -5.43
C CYS A 13 -20.46 0.98 -4.76
N GLN A 14 -19.27 1.24 -5.29
CA GLN A 14 -18.43 2.34 -4.85
C GLN A 14 -18.87 3.66 -5.51
N CYS A 15 -19.04 3.67 -6.83
CA CYS A 15 -19.43 4.84 -7.61
C CYS A 15 -19.95 4.39 -8.99
N PRO A 16 -21.17 4.80 -9.42
CA PRO A 16 -21.68 4.50 -10.76
C PRO A 16 -20.74 4.95 -11.88
N GLN A 17 -20.13 6.13 -11.75
CA GLN A 17 -19.15 6.64 -12.71
C GLN A 17 -17.89 5.78 -12.78
N ASN A 18 -17.41 5.24 -11.65
CA ASN A 18 -16.28 4.30 -11.64
C ASN A 18 -16.58 3.03 -12.47
N LEU A 19 -17.79 2.47 -12.36
CA LEU A 19 -18.20 1.36 -13.23
C LEU A 19 -18.14 1.74 -14.71
N TRP A 20 -18.70 2.90 -15.07
CA TRP A 20 -18.76 3.34 -16.45
C TRP A 20 -17.34 3.58 -17.02
N LEU A 21 -16.49 4.30 -16.28
CA LEU A 21 -15.11 4.59 -16.68
C LEU A 21 -14.28 3.31 -16.84
N LYS A 22 -14.39 2.35 -15.93
CA LYS A 22 -13.71 1.03 -16.05
C LYS A 22 -14.07 0.27 -17.34
N VAL A 23 -15.20 0.56 -17.93
CA VAL A 23 -15.68 -0.17 -19.13
C VAL A 23 -15.42 0.60 -20.40
N TYR A 24 -15.45 1.93 -20.37
CA TYR A 24 -15.44 2.78 -21.57
C TYR A 24 -14.20 3.67 -21.68
N LYS A 25 -13.50 3.93 -20.56
CA LYS A 25 -12.30 4.79 -20.48
C LYS A 25 -11.28 4.22 -19.52
N SER A 26 -10.99 2.91 -19.62
CA SER A 26 -10.05 2.23 -18.71
C SER A 26 -8.64 2.81 -18.78
N GLU A 27 -8.26 3.43 -19.90
CA GLU A 27 -6.98 4.11 -20.14
C GLU A 27 -6.80 5.37 -19.27
N GLU A 28 -7.90 5.98 -18.81
CA GLU A 28 -7.86 7.16 -17.94
C GLU A 28 -7.59 6.81 -16.46
N ALA A 29 -7.53 5.53 -16.14
CA ALA A 29 -7.16 5.11 -14.79
C ALA A 29 -5.67 5.38 -14.54
N ALA A 30 -5.36 5.98 -13.40
CA ALA A 30 -3.97 6.12 -12.96
C ALA A 30 -3.29 4.74 -12.91
N VAL A 31 -2.11 4.65 -13.50
CA VAL A 31 -1.28 3.43 -13.43
C VAL A 31 -0.64 3.39 -12.04
N ASP A 32 -1.02 2.40 -11.25
CA ASP A 32 -0.44 2.16 -9.93
C ASP A 32 0.33 0.82 -9.97
N GLU A 33 1.65 0.90 -10.07
CA GLU A 33 2.53 -0.27 -10.07
C GLU A 33 2.48 -1.03 -8.74
N ALA A 34 2.29 -0.32 -7.63
CA ALA A 34 2.10 -0.93 -6.32
C ALA A 34 0.80 -1.75 -6.27
N LEU A 35 -0.24 -1.32 -6.98
CA LEU A 35 -1.48 -2.08 -7.13
C LEU A 35 -1.25 -3.37 -7.93
N GLN A 36 -0.46 -3.33 -8.99
CA GLN A 36 -0.10 -4.54 -9.77
C GLN A 36 0.70 -5.54 -8.91
N ALA A 37 1.65 -5.06 -8.11
CA ALA A 37 2.40 -5.90 -7.17
C ALA A 37 1.47 -6.54 -6.12
N ARG A 38 0.49 -5.79 -5.60
CA ARG A 38 -0.53 -6.31 -4.67
C ARG A 38 -1.41 -7.38 -5.30
N PHE A 39 -1.75 -7.26 -6.59
CA PHE A 39 -2.49 -8.31 -7.30
C PHE A 39 -1.68 -9.60 -7.41
N LYS A 40 -0.39 -9.54 -7.76
CA LYS A 40 0.49 -10.72 -7.79
C LYS A 40 0.60 -11.40 -6.42
N GLN A 41 0.72 -10.61 -5.35
CA GLN A 41 0.72 -11.13 -3.97
C GLN A 41 -0.64 -11.75 -3.60
N GLY A 42 -1.74 -11.15 -4.06
CA GLY A 42 -3.09 -11.68 -3.88
C GLY A 42 -3.27 -13.05 -4.50
N ASN A 43 -2.79 -13.27 -5.72
CA ASN A 43 -2.84 -14.56 -6.40
C ASN A 43 -2.09 -15.64 -5.59
N LYS A 44 -0.88 -15.36 -5.09
CA LYS A 44 -0.13 -16.31 -4.22
C LYS A 44 -0.91 -16.72 -2.97
N VAL A 45 -1.68 -15.81 -2.37
CA VAL A 45 -2.55 -16.11 -1.22
C VAL A 45 -3.75 -16.96 -1.65
N GLY A 46 -4.36 -16.68 -2.80
CA GLY A 46 -5.43 -17.46 -3.39
C GLY A 46 -5.00 -18.90 -3.64
N ASP A 47 -3.87 -19.09 -4.33
CA ASP A 47 -3.30 -20.41 -4.64
C ASP A 47 -3.07 -21.26 -3.38
N LEU A 48 -2.52 -20.66 -2.31
CA LEU A 48 -2.34 -21.35 -1.03
C LEU A 48 -3.67 -21.72 -0.36
N ALA A 49 -4.66 -20.84 -0.44
CA ALA A 49 -5.97 -21.08 0.19
C ALA A 49 -6.75 -22.21 -0.48
N MET A 50 -6.49 -22.52 -1.76
CA MET A 50 -7.13 -23.65 -2.45
C MET A 50 -6.93 -24.98 -1.70
N GLY A 51 -5.77 -25.16 -1.07
CA GLY A 51 -5.46 -26.35 -0.25
C GLY A 51 -6.10 -26.39 1.13
N LEU A 52 -6.82 -25.35 1.55
CA LEU A 52 -7.34 -25.20 2.92
C LEU A 52 -8.28 -26.35 3.36
N PHE A 53 -9.02 -26.92 2.43
CA PHE A 53 -9.98 -28.00 2.71
C PHE A 53 -9.55 -29.36 2.13
N GLY A 54 -8.28 -29.56 1.83
CA GLY A 54 -7.72 -30.79 1.27
C GLY A 54 -7.79 -30.84 -0.25
N GLU A 55 -8.03 -32.02 -0.83
CA GLU A 55 -8.06 -32.19 -2.29
C GLU A 55 -9.10 -31.32 -2.96
N TYR A 56 -8.71 -30.68 -4.06
CA TYR A 56 -9.55 -29.79 -4.86
C TYR A 56 -9.32 -29.97 -6.36
N LYS A 57 -10.25 -29.46 -7.17
CA LYS A 57 -10.05 -29.21 -8.60
C LYS A 57 -10.12 -27.71 -8.86
N GLU A 58 -9.18 -27.18 -9.64
CA GLU A 58 -9.13 -25.78 -10.03
C GLU A 58 -9.63 -25.59 -11.46
N VAL A 59 -10.62 -24.71 -11.63
CA VAL A 59 -11.18 -24.36 -12.94
C VAL A 59 -10.25 -23.42 -13.66
N GLN A 60 -9.64 -23.89 -14.76
CA GLN A 60 -8.75 -23.11 -15.62
C GLN A 60 -9.06 -23.45 -17.07
N ALA A 61 -9.27 -22.41 -17.89
CA ALA A 61 -9.37 -22.55 -19.34
C ALA A 61 -8.92 -21.26 -20.00
N GLU A 62 -8.08 -21.38 -21.02
CA GLU A 62 -7.52 -20.25 -21.76
C GLU A 62 -7.83 -20.39 -23.25
N ASN A 63 -8.10 -19.27 -23.88
CA ASN A 63 -8.15 -19.13 -25.33
C ASN A 63 -6.73 -19.16 -25.92
N PRO A 64 -6.57 -19.40 -27.24
CA PRO A 64 -5.25 -19.41 -27.89
C PRO A 64 -4.48 -18.08 -27.77
N ASP A 65 -5.16 -16.98 -27.46
CA ASP A 65 -4.55 -15.65 -27.25
C ASP A 65 -4.13 -15.38 -25.81
N GLY A 66 -4.26 -16.39 -24.91
CA GLY A 66 -3.95 -16.30 -23.49
C GLY A 66 -5.04 -15.64 -22.63
N SER A 67 -6.17 -15.25 -23.20
CA SER A 67 -7.31 -14.77 -22.43
C SER A 67 -8.11 -15.94 -21.84
N LEU A 68 -8.84 -15.70 -20.73
CA LEU A 68 -9.65 -16.74 -20.11
C LEU A 68 -10.85 -17.15 -21.01
N ASP A 69 -11.03 -18.46 -21.22
CA ASP A 69 -12.24 -19.01 -21.82
C ASP A 69 -13.33 -19.20 -20.76
N LEU A 70 -14.07 -18.13 -20.50
CA LEU A 70 -15.11 -18.13 -19.48
C LEU A 70 -16.26 -19.10 -19.78
N SER A 71 -16.51 -19.43 -21.04
CA SER A 71 -17.56 -20.40 -21.40
C SER A 71 -17.15 -21.81 -21.03
N LEU A 72 -15.91 -22.17 -21.31
CA LEU A 72 -15.35 -23.46 -20.95
C LEU A 72 -15.19 -23.59 -19.42
N MET A 73 -14.80 -22.51 -18.72
CA MET A 73 -14.73 -22.49 -17.25
C MET A 73 -16.10 -22.76 -16.59
N VAL A 74 -17.16 -22.14 -17.11
CA VAL A 74 -18.54 -22.39 -16.63
C VAL A 74 -18.96 -23.84 -16.86
N GLU A 75 -18.69 -24.39 -18.06
CA GLU A 75 -19.01 -25.78 -18.38
C GLU A 75 -18.21 -26.76 -17.51
N GLN A 76 -16.94 -26.51 -17.29
CA GLN A 76 -16.07 -27.32 -16.43
C GLN A 76 -16.57 -27.33 -14.98
N THR A 77 -17.00 -26.18 -14.46
CA THR A 77 -17.61 -26.07 -13.13
C THR A 77 -18.87 -26.94 -13.05
N ARG A 78 -19.77 -26.82 -14.02
CA ARG A 78 -21.02 -27.61 -14.06
C ARG A 78 -20.74 -29.11 -14.03
N LEU A 79 -19.83 -29.60 -14.88
CA LEU A 79 -19.45 -31.01 -14.96
C LEU A 79 -18.90 -31.52 -13.62
N TRP A 80 -18.02 -30.79 -12.97
CA TRP A 80 -17.43 -31.21 -11.69
C TRP A 80 -18.44 -31.18 -10.54
N MET A 81 -19.40 -30.28 -10.56
CA MET A 81 -20.51 -30.28 -9.60
C MET A 81 -21.35 -31.54 -9.77
N GLU A 82 -21.66 -31.97 -11.01
CA GLU A 82 -22.41 -33.19 -11.35
C GLU A 82 -21.61 -34.45 -11.00
N GLU A 83 -20.30 -34.48 -11.22
CA GLU A 83 -19.38 -35.54 -10.80
C GLU A 83 -19.27 -35.68 -9.28
N GLY A 84 -19.77 -34.74 -8.51
CA GLY A 84 -19.73 -34.75 -7.05
C GLY A 84 -18.37 -34.34 -6.46
N VAL A 85 -17.58 -33.57 -7.18
CA VAL A 85 -16.32 -32.96 -6.67
C VAL A 85 -16.64 -32.13 -5.42
N LYS A 86 -15.88 -32.35 -4.34
CA LYS A 86 -16.17 -31.73 -3.04
C LYS A 86 -15.72 -30.26 -2.96
N ASN A 87 -14.54 -29.97 -3.47
CA ASN A 87 -13.94 -28.62 -3.45
C ASN A 87 -13.58 -28.24 -4.88
N ILE A 88 -14.18 -27.17 -5.40
CA ILE A 88 -13.92 -26.61 -6.74
C ILE A 88 -13.41 -25.19 -6.53
N CYS A 89 -12.17 -24.93 -6.95
CA CYS A 89 -11.57 -23.62 -6.89
C CYS A 89 -11.78 -22.88 -8.22
N GLU A 90 -11.87 -21.54 -8.18
CA GLU A 90 -12.19 -20.67 -9.33
C GLU A 90 -13.51 -21.08 -10.02
N ALA A 91 -14.46 -21.60 -9.24
CA ALA A 91 -15.74 -22.11 -9.75
C ALA A 91 -16.53 -21.00 -10.43
N SER A 92 -16.72 -21.12 -11.74
CA SER A 92 -17.23 -20.08 -12.61
C SER A 92 -18.70 -20.23 -12.94
N PHE A 93 -19.46 -19.12 -12.81
CA PHE A 93 -20.90 -19.08 -13.09
C PHE A 93 -21.26 -17.90 -13.96
N ALA A 94 -22.16 -18.11 -14.92
CA ALA A 94 -22.65 -17.06 -15.81
C ALA A 94 -24.15 -17.22 -16.10
N ILE A 95 -24.88 -16.11 -16.05
CA ILE A 95 -26.31 -16.05 -16.39
C ILE A 95 -26.67 -14.62 -16.86
N ASP A 96 -27.38 -14.50 -17.96
CA ASP A 96 -27.95 -13.24 -18.48
C ASP A 96 -26.99 -12.03 -18.49
N GLY A 97 -25.71 -12.28 -18.86
CA GLY A 97 -24.68 -11.26 -18.90
C GLY A 97 -24.02 -10.97 -17.55
N HIS A 98 -24.34 -11.72 -16.50
CA HIS A 98 -23.66 -11.70 -15.22
C HIS A 98 -22.63 -12.81 -15.13
N TYR A 99 -21.54 -12.57 -14.41
CA TYR A 99 -20.46 -13.55 -14.23
C TYR A 99 -19.80 -13.40 -12.85
N CYS A 100 -19.48 -14.51 -12.23
CA CYS A 100 -18.56 -14.57 -11.10
C CYS A 100 -17.71 -15.85 -11.16
N ALA A 101 -16.49 -15.78 -10.62
CA ALA A 101 -15.70 -16.90 -10.18
C ALA A 101 -15.69 -16.91 -8.65
N VAL A 102 -15.90 -18.06 -8.05
CA VAL A 102 -15.87 -18.28 -6.60
C VAL A 102 -14.51 -18.87 -6.27
N ASP A 103 -13.76 -18.22 -5.40
CA ASP A 103 -12.38 -18.63 -5.09
C ASP A 103 -12.35 -20.09 -4.59
N ILE A 104 -13.24 -20.49 -3.65
CA ILE A 104 -13.43 -21.88 -3.25
C ILE A 104 -14.93 -22.17 -3.09
N LEU A 105 -15.45 -23.07 -3.90
CA LEU A 105 -16.81 -23.61 -3.81
C LEU A 105 -16.77 -25.01 -3.18
N ARG A 106 -17.33 -25.16 -1.98
CA ARG A 106 -17.28 -26.41 -1.22
C ARG A 106 -18.65 -27.05 -1.07
N ARG A 107 -18.75 -28.36 -1.32
CA ARG A 107 -19.98 -29.10 -1.13
C ARG A 107 -20.36 -29.19 0.35
N ASN A 108 -21.60 -28.80 0.67
CA ASN A 108 -22.16 -28.88 2.02
C ASN A 108 -23.59 -29.47 1.95
N GLY A 109 -23.73 -30.76 2.29
CA GLY A 109 -25.01 -31.47 2.21
C GLY A 109 -25.59 -31.48 0.79
N ASP A 110 -26.78 -30.92 0.65
CA ASP A 110 -27.52 -30.81 -0.62
C ASP A 110 -27.22 -29.48 -1.39
N GLY A 111 -26.31 -28.66 -0.88
CA GLY A 111 -25.92 -27.38 -1.48
C GLY A 111 -24.43 -27.14 -1.40
N TRP A 112 -24.05 -25.86 -1.47
CA TRP A 112 -22.68 -25.42 -1.57
C TRP A 112 -22.40 -24.25 -0.64
N ASP A 113 -21.19 -24.17 -0.14
CA ASP A 113 -20.64 -23.01 0.59
C ASP A 113 -19.70 -22.21 -0.30
N ILE A 114 -19.81 -20.89 -0.23
CA ILE A 114 -18.93 -19.93 -0.88
C ILE A 114 -17.84 -19.52 0.11
N TYR A 115 -16.58 -19.62 -0.28
CA TYR A 115 -15.43 -19.06 0.44
C TYR A 115 -14.75 -18.04 -0.45
N GLU A 116 -14.81 -16.80 -0.05
CA GLU A 116 -14.10 -15.69 -0.69
C GLU A 116 -12.77 -15.46 0.00
N VAL A 117 -11.67 -15.51 -0.75
CA VAL A 117 -10.31 -15.39 -0.24
C VAL A 117 -9.80 -13.96 -0.46
N LYS A 118 -9.23 -13.40 0.58
CA LYS A 118 -8.60 -12.06 0.51
C LYS A 118 -7.22 -12.07 1.17
N SER A 119 -6.27 -11.41 0.54
CA SER A 119 -4.91 -11.22 1.08
C SER A 119 -4.86 -10.27 2.28
N SER A 120 -5.95 -9.59 2.64
CA SER A 120 -6.03 -8.78 3.85
C SER A 120 -5.91 -9.62 5.12
N THR A 121 -5.54 -8.99 6.25
CA THR A 121 -5.37 -9.70 7.52
C THR A 121 -6.59 -9.58 8.43
N TYR A 122 -6.94 -10.69 9.09
CA TYR A 122 -7.76 -10.70 10.28
C TYR A 122 -6.95 -10.18 11.48
N LYS A 123 -7.45 -9.14 12.15
CA LYS A 123 -6.78 -8.44 13.27
C LYS A 123 -7.50 -8.60 14.60
N GLY A 124 -8.43 -9.55 14.70
CA GLY A 124 -9.31 -9.80 15.84
C GLY A 124 -10.72 -9.25 15.65
N GLU A 125 -11.67 -9.77 16.41
CA GLU A 125 -13.12 -9.45 16.27
C GLU A 125 -13.45 -7.95 16.39
N LYS A 126 -12.71 -7.21 17.23
CA LYS A 126 -12.92 -5.76 17.41
C LYS A 126 -12.66 -4.94 16.15
N SER A 127 -11.83 -5.45 15.24
CA SER A 127 -11.54 -4.78 13.95
C SER A 127 -12.53 -5.15 12.84
N ASP A 128 -13.29 -6.23 13.02
CA ASP A 128 -14.22 -6.78 12.05
C ASP A 128 -15.63 -6.17 12.15
N THR A 129 -15.71 -4.84 12.06
CA THR A 129 -17.00 -4.16 12.04
C THR A 129 -17.72 -4.35 10.71
N PRO A 130 -19.07 -4.29 10.68
CA PRO A 130 -19.83 -4.36 9.43
C PRO A 130 -19.35 -3.34 8.37
N LYS A 131 -18.93 -2.14 8.80
CA LYS A 131 -18.39 -1.12 7.89
C LYS A 131 -17.08 -1.60 7.23
N HIS A 132 -16.16 -2.19 7.98
CA HIS A 132 -14.88 -2.68 7.44
C HIS A 132 -15.06 -3.92 6.55
N LEU A 133 -16.09 -4.72 6.80
CA LEU A 133 -16.38 -5.91 6.02
C LEU A 133 -17.27 -5.66 4.80
N LEU A 134 -17.86 -4.47 4.67
CA LEU A 134 -18.89 -4.15 3.68
C LEU A 134 -18.47 -4.47 2.24
N VAL A 135 -17.22 -4.19 1.86
CA VAL A 135 -16.73 -4.47 0.51
C VAL A 135 -16.72 -5.98 0.21
N TYR A 136 -16.31 -6.79 1.18
CA TYR A 136 -16.30 -8.24 1.06
C TYR A 136 -17.72 -8.81 1.10
N THR A 137 -18.58 -8.22 1.94
CA THR A 137 -20.00 -8.60 2.03
C THR A 137 -20.71 -8.39 0.70
N ARG A 138 -20.48 -7.25 0.02
CA ARG A 138 -21.05 -6.96 -1.30
C ARG A 138 -20.55 -7.90 -2.38
N ASP A 139 -19.28 -8.24 -2.32
CA ASP A 139 -18.63 -9.19 -3.23
C ASP A 139 -19.30 -10.59 -3.11
N ILE A 140 -19.37 -11.12 -1.89
CA ILE A 140 -19.98 -12.44 -1.61
C ILE A 140 -21.50 -12.42 -1.91
N ALA A 141 -22.20 -11.34 -1.58
CA ALA A 141 -23.64 -11.21 -1.86
C ALA A 141 -23.94 -11.28 -3.36
N TYR A 142 -23.12 -10.63 -4.20
CA TYR A 142 -23.25 -10.72 -5.65
C TYR A 142 -23.00 -12.14 -6.16
N GLN A 143 -21.95 -12.81 -5.68
CA GLN A 143 -21.67 -14.20 -6.03
C GLN A 143 -22.86 -15.11 -5.66
N LYS A 144 -23.36 -15.01 -4.41
CA LYS A 144 -24.53 -15.77 -3.96
C LYS A 144 -25.74 -15.52 -4.86
N TRP A 145 -25.94 -14.27 -5.29
CA TRP A 145 -27.04 -13.92 -6.19
C TRP A 145 -26.85 -14.60 -7.56
N VAL A 146 -25.67 -14.54 -8.19
CA VAL A 146 -25.40 -15.19 -9.47
C VAL A 146 -25.60 -16.71 -9.37
N LEU A 147 -25.05 -17.36 -8.33
CA LEU A 147 -25.22 -18.80 -8.11
C LEU A 147 -26.71 -19.17 -7.96
N THR A 148 -27.47 -18.38 -7.21
CA THR A 148 -28.91 -18.61 -7.01
C THR A 148 -29.66 -18.47 -8.33
N GLN A 149 -29.35 -17.51 -9.19
CA GLN A 149 -29.92 -17.37 -10.53
C GLN A 149 -29.56 -18.57 -11.44
N CYS A 150 -28.37 -19.17 -11.25
CA CYS A 150 -27.97 -20.41 -11.92
C CYS A 150 -28.63 -21.68 -11.31
N GLY A 151 -29.52 -21.55 -10.35
CA GLY A 151 -30.21 -22.71 -9.69
C GLY A 151 -29.37 -23.42 -8.63
N VAL A 152 -28.25 -22.83 -8.21
CA VAL A 152 -27.35 -23.39 -7.20
C VAL A 152 -27.82 -23.01 -5.79
N LYS A 153 -28.03 -24.01 -4.93
CA LYS A 153 -28.33 -23.78 -3.51
C LYS A 153 -27.07 -23.43 -2.74
N VAL A 154 -27.02 -22.22 -2.20
CA VAL A 154 -25.92 -21.74 -1.33
C VAL A 154 -26.33 -21.87 0.12
N ASN A 155 -25.61 -22.71 0.88
CA ASN A 155 -25.87 -23.03 2.28
C ASN A 155 -25.10 -22.12 3.25
N GLY A 156 -23.87 -21.69 2.90
CA GLY A 156 -23.04 -20.83 3.73
C GLY A 156 -22.18 -19.88 2.91
N CYS A 157 -21.83 -18.77 3.52
CA CYS A 157 -20.95 -17.73 2.95
C CYS A 157 -19.84 -17.41 3.93
N TYR A 158 -18.59 -17.48 3.47
CA TYR A 158 -17.42 -17.35 4.32
C TYR A 158 -16.39 -16.40 3.69
N LEU A 159 -15.69 -15.66 4.55
CA LEU A 159 -14.53 -14.84 4.20
C LEU A 159 -13.27 -15.48 4.77
N VAL A 160 -12.30 -15.76 3.91
CA VAL A 160 -10.98 -16.32 4.24
C VAL A 160 -9.94 -15.21 4.17
N ARG A 161 -9.23 -14.96 5.26
CA ARG A 161 -8.18 -13.93 5.34
C ARG A 161 -6.96 -14.46 6.07
N LEU A 162 -5.82 -13.79 5.86
CA LEU A 162 -4.60 -14.12 6.60
C LEU A 162 -4.77 -13.80 8.10
N ASN A 163 -4.34 -14.71 8.94
CA ASN A 163 -4.34 -14.55 10.39
C ASN A 163 -3.12 -13.72 10.83
N LYS A 164 -3.32 -12.47 11.25
CA LYS A 164 -2.23 -11.60 11.72
C LYS A 164 -1.43 -12.22 12.89
N PHE A 165 -2.05 -13.12 13.66
CA PHE A 165 -1.44 -13.71 14.84
C PHE A 165 -0.65 -15.00 14.54
N TYR A 166 -0.76 -15.52 13.31
CA TYR A 166 0.05 -16.64 12.86
C TYR A 166 1.53 -16.31 12.94
N VAL A 167 2.32 -17.25 13.45
CA VAL A 167 3.79 -17.18 13.46
C VAL A 167 4.32 -18.40 12.70
N ARG A 168 5.07 -18.16 11.65
CA ARG A 168 5.64 -19.23 10.83
C ARG A 168 6.61 -20.09 11.64
N GLY A 169 6.38 -21.38 11.67
CA GLY A 169 7.35 -22.38 12.10
C GLY A 169 8.35 -22.73 10.98
N LYS A 170 9.05 -23.85 11.13
CA LYS A 170 9.93 -24.36 10.06
C LYS A 170 9.18 -24.62 8.76
N GLU A 171 7.98 -25.18 8.89
CA GLU A 171 7.05 -25.40 7.78
C GLU A 171 5.90 -24.41 7.85
N LEU A 172 5.31 -24.12 6.69
CA LEU A 172 4.13 -23.28 6.58
C LEU A 172 2.89 -24.11 6.94
N ASP A 173 2.17 -23.68 7.97
CA ASP A 173 0.88 -24.27 8.34
C ASP A 173 -0.25 -23.41 7.76
N ILE A 174 -0.89 -23.91 6.69
CA ILE A 174 -1.98 -23.20 6.02
C ILE A 174 -3.27 -23.16 6.86
N GLN A 175 -3.48 -24.11 7.78
CA GLN A 175 -4.66 -24.13 8.65
C GLN A 175 -4.59 -22.99 9.70
N GLU A 176 -3.41 -22.73 10.22
CA GLU A 176 -3.16 -21.65 11.18
C GLU A 176 -2.95 -20.28 10.47
N LEU A 177 -2.46 -20.30 9.22
CA LEU A 177 -2.23 -19.11 8.42
C LEU A 177 -3.52 -18.38 8.07
N PHE A 178 -4.61 -19.13 7.82
CA PHE A 178 -5.88 -18.57 7.41
C PHE A 178 -6.89 -18.51 8.55
N HIS A 179 -7.63 -17.42 8.58
CA HIS A 179 -8.81 -17.24 9.42
C HIS A 179 -10.07 -17.26 8.56
N VAL A 180 -11.00 -18.16 8.90
CA VAL A 180 -12.29 -18.32 8.19
C VAL A 180 -13.40 -17.69 9.02
N LYS A 181 -14.08 -16.69 8.50
CA LYS A 181 -15.21 -16.00 9.14
C LYS A 181 -16.52 -16.33 8.44
N ASN A 182 -17.53 -16.74 9.21
CA ASN A 182 -18.90 -16.83 8.69
C ASN A 182 -19.44 -15.42 8.40
N MET A 183 -20.05 -15.24 7.23
CA MET A 183 -20.56 -13.96 6.73
C MET A 183 -22.07 -13.98 6.49
N ASP A 184 -22.78 -15.06 6.85
CA ASP A 184 -24.17 -15.27 6.46
C ASP A 184 -25.10 -14.12 6.84
N GLU A 185 -25.00 -13.60 8.07
CA GLU A 185 -25.84 -12.49 8.55
C GLU A 185 -25.57 -11.20 7.75
N LEU A 186 -24.28 -10.83 7.57
CA LEU A 186 -23.91 -9.64 6.84
C LEU A 186 -24.29 -9.76 5.35
N VAL A 187 -24.11 -10.93 4.78
CA VAL A 187 -24.46 -11.22 3.38
C VAL A 187 -25.98 -11.15 3.19
N ALA A 188 -26.78 -11.63 4.14
CA ALA A 188 -28.24 -11.57 4.05
C ALA A 188 -28.74 -10.11 3.94
N ASP A 189 -28.16 -9.18 4.72
CA ASP A 189 -28.49 -7.76 4.71
C ASP A 189 -28.15 -7.05 3.39
N GLU A 190 -27.06 -7.45 2.73
CA GLU A 190 -26.68 -6.91 1.42
C GLU A 190 -27.37 -7.63 0.25
N TYR A 191 -27.68 -8.91 0.37
CA TYR A 191 -28.28 -9.74 -0.67
C TYR A 191 -29.59 -9.16 -1.19
N VAL A 192 -30.42 -8.62 -0.30
CA VAL A 192 -31.72 -8.01 -0.67
C VAL A 192 -31.58 -6.79 -1.58
N LYS A 193 -30.39 -6.18 -1.64
CA LYS A 193 -30.09 -5.00 -2.46
C LYS A 193 -29.51 -5.38 -3.83
N VAL A 194 -29.02 -6.62 -3.98
CA VAL A 194 -28.23 -7.01 -5.18
C VAL A 194 -29.04 -6.88 -6.44
N GLU A 195 -30.28 -7.37 -6.48
CA GLU A 195 -31.13 -7.34 -7.68
C GLU A 195 -31.36 -5.90 -8.17
N SER A 196 -31.70 -4.99 -7.26
CA SER A 196 -31.88 -3.56 -7.59
C SER A 196 -30.58 -2.90 -8.04
N ASN A 197 -29.46 -3.21 -7.40
CA ASN A 197 -28.16 -2.69 -7.76
C ASN A 197 -27.70 -3.20 -9.12
N VAL A 198 -27.97 -4.46 -9.42
CA VAL A 198 -27.67 -5.07 -10.74
C VAL A 198 -28.46 -4.36 -11.84
N ALA A 199 -29.76 -4.12 -11.63
CA ALA A 199 -30.58 -3.39 -12.59
C ALA A 199 -30.06 -1.96 -12.84
N LEU A 200 -29.66 -1.26 -11.76
CA LEU A 200 -29.08 0.08 -11.86
C LEU A 200 -27.69 0.04 -12.56
N ALA A 201 -26.84 -0.91 -12.22
CA ALA A 201 -25.54 -1.09 -12.88
C ALA A 201 -25.67 -1.34 -14.37
N GLN A 202 -26.63 -2.17 -14.79
CA GLN A 202 -26.94 -2.40 -16.20
C GLN A 202 -27.42 -1.12 -16.91
N LYS A 203 -28.26 -0.31 -16.23
CA LYS A 203 -28.70 0.98 -16.76
C LYS A 203 -27.51 1.94 -16.96
N VAL A 204 -26.59 1.99 -16.01
CA VAL A 204 -25.33 2.76 -16.14
C VAL A 204 -24.51 2.28 -17.34
N LEU A 205 -24.37 0.97 -17.53
CA LEU A 205 -23.63 0.41 -18.65
C LEU A 205 -24.27 0.61 -20.04
N LEU A 206 -25.55 0.94 -20.09
CA LEU A 206 -26.30 1.21 -21.33
C LEU A 206 -26.46 2.71 -21.60
N GLY A 207 -26.19 3.56 -20.65
CA GLY A 207 -26.33 5.01 -20.72
C GLY A 207 -25.04 5.75 -21.02
N ASP A 208 -25.14 7.07 -21.04
CA ASP A 208 -24.00 7.98 -21.10
C ASP A 208 -23.24 7.98 -19.78
N GLU A 209 -22.05 8.60 -19.80
CA GLU A 209 -21.23 8.76 -18.60
C GLU A 209 -22.02 9.48 -17.50
N PRO A 210 -22.23 8.84 -16.33
CA PRO A 210 -22.84 9.53 -15.20
C PRO A 210 -21.82 10.49 -14.58
N VAL A 211 -22.31 11.64 -14.09
CA VAL A 211 -21.50 12.60 -13.35
C VAL A 211 -21.83 12.47 -11.88
N GLU A 212 -20.85 12.05 -11.10
CA GLU A 212 -20.98 11.90 -9.64
C GLU A 212 -20.16 12.99 -8.92
N PRO A 213 -20.69 13.59 -7.85
CA PRO A 213 -19.93 14.58 -7.08
C PRO A 213 -18.74 13.92 -6.39
N ILE A 214 -17.62 14.65 -6.27
CA ILE A 214 -16.45 14.18 -5.51
C ILE A 214 -16.84 13.97 -4.05
N GLY A 215 -16.50 12.82 -3.48
CA GLY A 215 -16.91 12.43 -2.14
C GLY A 215 -16.04 11.34 -1.51
N MET A 216 -16.42 10.88 -0.33
CA MET A 216 -15.69 9.84 0.40
C MET A 216 -15.52 8.54 -0.39
N HIS A 217 -16.47 8.23 -1.28
CA HIS A 217 -16.40 7.07 -2.17
C HIS A 217 -15.20 7.11 -3.15
N CYS A 218 -14.57 8.27 -3.35
CA CYS A 218 -13.37 8.37 -4.16
C CYS A 218 -12.13 7.74 -3.48
N HIS A 219 -12.17 7.58 -2.14
CA HIS A 219 -11.10 6.98 -1.35
C HIS A 219 -11.58 5.84 -0.42
N GLU A 220 -12.89 5.56 -0.36
CA GLU A 220 -13.47 4.48 0.44
C GLU A 220 -14.32 3.56 -0.45
N PRO A 221 -14.17 2.24 -0.38
CA PRO A 221 -13.25 1.45 0.46
C PRO A 221 -11.80 1.43 -0.05
N TYR A 222 -11.56 1.84 -1.29
CA TYR A 222 -10.27 1.91 -1.96
C TYR A 222 -10.16 3.20 -2.74
N ASP A 223 -8.94 3.68 -2.95
CA ASP A 223 -8.67 4.81 -3.83
C ASP A 223 -9.18 4.52 -5.24
N CYS A 224 -9.90 5.49 -5.79
CA CYS A 224 -10.44 5.39 -7.14
C CYS A 224 -9.36 5.80 -8.14
N GLY A 225 -8.98 4.89 -9.05
CA GLY A 225 -7.99 5.19 -10.09
C GLY A 225 -8.39 6.32 -11.04
N PHE A 226 -9.68 6.71 -11.05
CA PHE A 226 -10.19 7.80 -11.89
C PHE A 226 -10.35 9.13 -11.15
N PHE A 227 -9.80 9.26 -9.92
CA PHE A 227 -9.90 10.52 -9.18
C PHE A 227 -9.28 11.69 -9.96
N GLY A 228 -8.11 11.49 -10.58
CA GLY A 228 -7.48 12.48 -11.45
C GLY A 228 -8.35 12.88 -12.62
N TYR A 229 -8.99 11.93 -13.32
CA TYR A 229 -9.94 12.20 -14.39
C TYR A 229 -11.14 13.05 -13.92
N CYS A 230 -11.73 12.70 -12.77
CA CYS A 230 -12.87 13.43 -12.21
C CYS A 230 -12.52 14.84 -11.68
N THR A 231 -11.25 15.12 -11.45
CA THR A 231 -10.72 16.42 -11.00
C THR A 231 -9.82 17.08 -12.03
N ASP A 232 -9.87 16.63 -13.28
CA ASP A 232 -9.07 17.23 -14.35
C ASP A 232 -9.45 18.70 -14.60
N GLY A 233 -8.43 19.50 -14.98
CA GLY A 233 -8.60 20.91 -15.29
C GLY A 233 -8.77 21.86 -14.11
N ILE A 234 -8.73 21.39 -12.85
CA ILE A 234 -8.70 22.28 -11.69
C ILE A 234 -7.31 22.90 -11.50
N VAL A 235 -7.29 24.11 -10.93
CA VAL A 235 -6.02 24.83 -10.64
C VAL A 235 -5.12 24.02 -9.70
N ASN A 236 -3.82 24.27 -9.77
CA ASN A 236 -2.85 23.68 -8.87
C ASN A 236 -1.96 24.80 -8.28
N PRO A 237 -1.79 24.91 -6.95
CA PRO A 237 -2.42 24.05 -5.92
C PRO A 237 -3.92 24.37 -5.73
N ASN A 238 -4.61 23.42 -5.11
CA ASN A 238 -6.05 23.48 -4.87
C ASN A 238 -6.43 22.90 -3.50
N VAL A 239 -7.73 22.86 -3.20
CA VAL A 239 -8.27 22.37 -1.93
C VAL A 239 -7.77 20.97 -1.53
N PHE A 240 -7.48 20.11 -2.51
CA PHE A 240 -6.97 18.75 -2.24
C PHE A 240 -5.49 18.75 -1.81
N ASN A 241 -4.75 19.84 -2.05
CA ASN A 241 -3.37 20.02 -1.61
C ASN A 241 -3.25 20.60 -0.20
N LEU A 242 -4.35 20.88 0.52
CA LEU A 242 -4.26 21.39 1.89
C LEU A 242 -3.69 20.34 2.84
N TYR A 243 -2.60 20.68 3.49
CA TYR A 243 -1.86 19.81 4.39
C TYR A 243 -2.73 19.30 5.55
N ARG A 244 -2.78 17.97 5.73
CA ARG A 244 -3.54 17.29 6.79
C ARG A 244 -5.00 17.71 6.94
N MET A 245 -5.63 18.31 5.93
CA MET A 245 -7.07 18.50 5.97
C MET A 245 -7.78 17.15 5.76
N ASN A 246 -8.80 16.89 6.58
CA ASN A 246 -9.64 15.71 6.40
C ASN A 246 -10.27 15.70 5.00
N PHE A 247 -10.19 14.58 4.29
CA PHE A 247 -10.68 14.46 2.92
C PHE A 247 -12.17 14.81 2.77
N ARG A 248 -13.01 14.43 3.75
CA ARG A 248 -14.43 14.84 3.77
C ARG A 248 -14.59 16.36 3.71
N LYS A 249 -13.76 17.10 4.49
CA LYS A 249 -13.81 18.56 4.46
C LYS A 249 -13.30 19.12 3.14
N LYS A 250 -12.30 18.52 2.53
CA LYS A 250 -11.82 18.86 1.17
C LYS A 250 -12.96 18.70 0.15
N CYS A 251 -13.69 17.58 0.19
CA CYS A 251 -14.85 17.34 -0.68
C CYS A 251 -15.97 18.36 -0.46
N GLU A 252 -16.28 18.70 0.81
CA GLU A 252 -17.31 19.70 1.13
C GLU A 252 -16.98 21.07 0.54
N LEU A 253 -15.71 21.50 0.67
CA LEU A 253 -15.24 22.76 0.10
C LEU A 253 -15.28 22.73 -1.43
N TYR A 254 -14.76 21.69 -2.03
CA TYR A 254 -14.78 21.48 -3.48
C TYR A 254 -16.21 21.55 -4.06
N ASN A 255 -17.15 20.84 -3.45
CA ASN A 255 -18.56 20.83 -3.89
C ASN A 255 -19.29 22.17 -3.66
N GLN A 256 -18.72 23.06 -2.84
CA GLN A 256 -19.16 24.44 -2.68
C GLN A 256 -18.54 25.41 -3.69
N GLY A 257 -17.70 24.90 -4.61
CA GLY A 257 -16.96 25.71 -5.58
C GLY A 257 -15.72 26.40 -5.00
N LYS A 258 -15.29 26.05 -3.79
CA LYS A 258 -14.07 26.56 -3.15
C LYS A 258 -12.91 25.67 -3.53
N ILE A 259 -12.28 25.96 -4.66
CA ILE A 259 -11.29 25.09 -5.30
C ILE A 259 -9.88 25.63 -5.17
N SER A 260 -9.65 26.90 -5.58
CA SER A 260 -8.34 27.53 -5.50
C SER A 260 -7.99 27.96 -4.06
N PHE A 261 -6.72 28.27 -3.82
CA PHE A 261 -6.31 28.84 -2.53
C PHE A 261 -6.94 30.22 -2.27
N GLU A 262 -7.21 31.00 -3.32
CA GLU A 262 -7.93 32.26 -3.22
C GLU A 262 -9.38 32.04 -2.72
N ASP A 263 -10.07 30.99 -3.19
CA ASP A 263 -11.44 30.67 -2.77
C ASP A 263 -11.52 30.25 -1.29
N LEU A 264 -10.38 29.84 -0.71
CA LEU A 264 -10.30 29.38 0.67
C LEU A 264 -10.00 30.51 1.67
N LEU A 265 -9.76 31.72 1.19
CA LEU A 265 -9.57 32.89 2.06
C LEU A 265 -10.82 33.14 2.91
N GLY A 266 -10.63 33.22 4.23
CA GLY A 266 -11.72 33.41 5.19
C GLY A 266 -12.36 32.10 5.69
N GLU A 267 -11.94 30.94 5.19
CA GLU A 267 -12.31 29.64 5.76
C GLU A 267 -11.62 29.43 7.10
N LYS A 268 -12.24 28.58 7.96
CA LYS A 268 -11.62 28.16 9.22
C LYS A 268 -10.55 27.10 8.94
N LEU A 269 -9.30 27.53 8.91
CA LEU A 269 -8.12 26.71 8.63
C LEU A 269 -7.24 26.55 9.88
N SER A 270 -6.41 25.54 9.89
CA SER A 270 -5.31 25.42 10.88
C SER A 270 -4.19 26.40 10.51
N GLU A 271 -3.32 26.71 11.48
CA GLU A 271 -2.17 27.61 11.25
C GLU A 271 -1.27 27.17 10.09
N ILE A 272 -1.02 25.85 9.95
CA ILE A 272 -0.20 25.34 8.85
C ILE A 272 -0.91 25.45 7.49
N GLN A 273 -2.22 25.29 7.43
CA GLN A 273 -3.00 25.46 6.21
C GLN A 273 -3.10 26.94 5.83
N GLN A 274 -3.24 27.82 6.82
CA GLN A 274 -3.20 29.26 6.57
C GLN A 274 -1.82 29.68 6.06
N LEU A 275 -0.74 29.21 6.70
CA LEU A 275 0.63 29.45 6.24
C LEU A 275 0.82 28.97 4.79
N GLN A 276 0.34 27.78 4.45
CA GLN A 276 0.41 27.21 3.11
C GLN A 276 -0.25 28.11 2.06
N ILE A 277 -1.44 28.64 2.37
CA ILE A 277 -2.16 29.57 1.49
C ILE A 277 -1.43 30.91 1.40
N ASP A 278 -1.07 31.50 2.53
CA ASP A 278 -0.45 32.84 2.58
C ASP A 278 0.89 32.87 1.85
N THR A 279 1.74 31.84 2.05
CA THR A 279 3.03 31.75 1.38
C THR A 279 2.88 31.56 -0.12
N HIS A 280 1.93 30.72 -0.54
CA HIS A 280 1.67 30.53 -1.96
C HIS A 280 1.13 31.80 -2.64
N LEU A 281 0.11 32.43 -2.06
CA LEU A 281 -0.52 33.62 -2.66
C LEU A 281 0.41 34.85 -2.68
N ASN A 282 1.27 34.98 -1.69
CA ASN A 282 2.23 36.09 -1.60
C ASN A 282 3.60 35.79 -2.24
N ASN A 283 3.81 34.55 -2.71
CA ASN A 283 5.10 34.06 -3.19
C ASN A 283 6.24 34.35 -2.19
N THR A 284 6.03 33.93 -0.94
CA THR A 284 6.95 34.13 0.17
C THR A 284 7.37 32.81 0.79
N GLU A 285 8.49 32.81 1.48
CA GLU A 285 9.01 31.69 2.25
C GLU A 285 8.95 31.99 3.73
N LEU A 286 8.85 30.96 4.56
CA LEU A 286 9.07 31.08 6.00
C LEU A 286 10.38 30.41 6.36
N VAL A 287 11.30 31.17 6.94
CA VAL A 287 12.54 30.66 7.52
C VAL A 287 12.74 31.33 8.87
N THR A 288 13.00 30.58 9.92
CA THR A 288 13.26 31.05 11.28
C THR A 288 14.66 30.63 11.72
N PRO A 289 15.74 31.39 11.36
CA PRO A 289 17.12 30.98 11.59
C PRO A 289 17.44 30.63 13.04
N GLN A 290 16.84 31.35 13.98
CA GLN A 290 17.09 31.12 15.40
C GLN A 290 16.56 29.76 15.86
N GLU A 291 15.37 29.37 15.44
CA GLU A 291 14.78 28.06 15.80
C GLU A 291 15.54 26.93 15.12
N ILE A 292 16.00 27.13 13.90
CA ILE A 292 16.85 26.17 13.18
C ILE A 292 18.17 25.98 13.94
N ARG A 293 18.82 27.07 14.41
CA ARG A 293 20.03 26.96 15.24
C ARG A 293 19.80 26.15 16.52
N GLU A 294 18.68 26.39 17.21
CA GLU A 294 18.35 25.62 18.40
C GLU A 294 18.12 24.11 18.09
N PHE A 295 17.47 23.80 16.97
CA PHE A 295 17.32 22.43 16.51
C PHE A 295 18.67 21.77 16.22
N LEU A 296 19.55 22.45 15.47
CA LEU A 296 20.86 21.95 15.06
C LEU A 296 21.79 21.64 16.25
N LYS A 297 21.59 22.25 17.42
CA LYS A 297 22.35 21.90 18.66
C LYS A 297 22.13 20.47 19.14
N ASN A 298 21.04 19.83 18.71
CA ASN A 298 20.78 18.41 19.02
C ASN A 298 21.61 17.45 18.15
N LEU A 299 22.22 17.95 17.07
CA LEU A 299 22.99 17.16 16.13
C LEU A 299 24.49 17.27 16.49
N THR A 300 24.97 16.28 17.23
CA THR A 300 26.35 16.25 17.74
C THR A 300 27.23 15.27 16.96
N TYR A 301 28.53 15.53 16.89
CA TYR A 301 29.48 14.63 16.24
C TYR A 301 30.00 13.56 17.22
N PRO A 302 30.28 12.33 16.71
CA PRO A 302 30.07 11.89 15.35
C PRO A 302 28.58 11.82 15.02
N LEU A 303 28.24 12.28 13.81
CA LEU A 303 26.86 12.43 13.34
C LEU A 303 26.57 11.40 12.24
N TYR A 304 25.59 10.54 12.47
CA TYR A 304 25.17 9.46 11.57
C TYR A 304 23.83 9.77 10.92
N PHE A 305 23.65 9.29 9.66
CA PHE A 305 22.41 9.38 8.87
C PHE A 305 22.03 7.97 8.44
N LEU A 306 20.93 7.46 8.96
CA LEU A 306 20.50 6.08 8.81
C LEU A 306 19.17 5.99 8.08
N ASP A 307 19.08 5.07 7.11
CA ASP A 307 17.85 4.70 6.44
C ASP A 307 17.76 3.20 6.24
N PHE A 308 16.54 2.64 6.37
CA PHE A 308 16.25 1.22 6.20
C PHE A 308 15.30 0.94 5.06
N GLU A 309 15.58 -0.13 4.31
CA GLU A 309 14.61 -0.72 3.40
C GLU A 309 14.05 -2.03 3.96
N THR A 310 12.73 -2.23 3.74
CA THR A 310 12.01 -3.39 4.24
C THR A 310 11.18 -4.05 3.17
N MET A 311 11.00 -5.36 3.26
CA MET A 311 9.98 -6.07 2.51
C MET A 311 8.81 -6.48 3.40
N GLN A 312 7.65 -6.62 2.79
CA GLN A 312 6.41 -7.07 3.41
C GLN A 312 5.73 -8.09 2.51
N THR A 313 5.61 -9.32 2.97
CA THR A 313 4.91 -10.36 2.21
C THR A 313 3.65 -10.82 2.93
N PRO A 314 2.55 -11.12 2.21
CA PRO A 314 1.33 -11.64 2.82
C PRO A 314 1.57 -13.00 3.49
N VAL A 315 2.38 -13.88 2.85
CA VAL A 315 2.78 -15.16 3.40
C VAL A 315 4.18 -15.01 3.99
N PRO A 316 4.36 -15.22 5.30
CA PRO A 316 5.67 -15.04 5.94
C PRO A 316 6.67 -16.05 5.37
N GLU A 317 7.88 -15.58 5.01
CA GLU A 317 8.91 -16.39 4.35
C GLU A 317 9.91 -17.01 5.33
N PHE A 318 10.15 -16.34 6.46
CA PHE A 318 11.15 -16.78 7.45
C PHE A 318 10.50 -17.31 8.73
N GLU A 319 11.15 -18.27 9.39
CA GLU A 319 10.73 -18.79 10.69
C GLU A 319 10.60 -17.66 11.72
N GLY A 320 9.57 -17.71 12.54
CA GLY A 320 9.28 -16.69 13.56
C GLY A 320 8.65 -15.41 13.02
N THR A 321 8.38 -15.30 11.71
CA THR A 321 7.75 -14.11 11.11
C THR A 321 6.24 -14.28 10.92
N ARG A 322 5.55 -13.18 10.67
CA ARG A 322 4.08 -13.07 10.59
C ARG A 322 3.64 -12.50 9.25
N PRO A 323 2.37 -12.72 8.83
CA PRO A 323 1.80 -12.07 7.66
C PRO A 323 1.97 -10.55 7.73
N TYR A 324 2.52 -9.96 6.65
CA TYR A 324 2.81 -8.54 6.51
C TYR A 324 3.72 -7.95 7.60
N GLN A 325 4.55 -8.76 8.23
CA GLN A 325 5.63 -8.26 9.06
C GLN A 325 6.66 -7.58 8.17
N GLN A 326 7.12 -6.41 8.57
CA GLN A 326 8.23 -5.74 7.89
C GLN A 326 9.54 -6.46 8.24
N ILE A 327 10.26 -6.87 7.22
CA ILE A 327 11.55 -7.53 7.32
C ILE A 327 12.61 -6.58 6.76
N THR A 328 13.43 -6.04 7.64
CA THR A 328 14.54 -5.16 7.25
C THR A 328 15.57 -5.97 6.50
N PHE A 329 15.85 -5.61 5.24
CA PHE A 329 16.78 -6.34 4.38
C PHE A 329 17.98 -5.50 3.93
N GLN A 330 17.90 -4.18 4.08
CA GLN A 330 18.92 -3.23 3.66
C GLN A 330 18.97 -2.05 4.62
N TYR A 331 20.16 -1.46 4.76
CA TYR A 331 20.35 -0.11 5.24
C TYR A 331 21.43 0.62 4.45
N SER A 332 21.34 1.94 4.48
CA SER A 332 22.42 2.85 4.12
C SER A 332 22.78 3.72 5.32
N LEU A 333 24.06 4.04 5.44
CA LEU A 333 24.63 4.79 6.54
C LEU A 333 25.66 5.79 6.04
N HIS A 334 25.36 7.09 6.16
CA HIS A 334 26.39 8.13 6.03
C HIS A 334 26.79 8.62 7.41
N TRP A 335 28.04 9.09 7.57
CA TRP A 335 28.46 9.72 8.81
C TRP A 335 29.62 10.70 8.66
N ILE A 336 29.74 11.61 9.62
CA ILE A 336 30.79 12.61 9.76
C ILE A 336 31.32 12.51 11.20
N GLU A 337 32.65 12.30 11.35
CA GLU A 337 33.28 12.06 12.65
C GLU A 337 33.35 13.33 13.51
N GLU A 338 33.66 14.48 12.87
CA GLU A 338 33.88 15.76 13.52
C GLU A 338 33.45 16.91 12.63
N GLU A 339 33.30 18.09 13.19
CA GLU A 339 32.90 19.27 12.41
C GLU A 339 33.88 19.57 11.30
N GLY A 340 33.37 19.73 10.05
CA GLY A 340 34.18 19.87 8.86
C GLY A 340 34.91 18.61 8.41
N GLY A 341 34.63 17.49 9.06
CA GLY A 341 35.16 16.18 8.72
C GLY A 341 34.65 15.67 7.36
N LYS A 342 35.32 14.63 6.86
CA LYS A 342 34.96 14.00 5.59
C LYS A 342 33.70 13.16 5.75
N LEU A 343 32.73 13.31 4.83
CA LEU A 343 31.59 12.40 4.70
C LEU A 343 32.04 10.98 4.33
N ARG A 344 31.58 9.97 5.05
CA ARG A 344 31.82 8.56 4.82
C ARG A 344 30.50 7.84 4.60
N HIS A 345 30.58 6.66 3.97
CA HIS A 345 29.41 5.83 3.66
C HIS A 345 29.71 4.35 3.88
N SER A 346 28.71 3.62 4.34
CA SER A 346 28.61 2.16 4.37
C SER A 346 27.17 1.74 4.11
N ASP A 347 27.00 0.52 3.60
CA ASP A 347 25.69 -0.08 3.35
C ASP A 347 25.67 -1.57 3.71
N TYR A 348 24.48 -2.12 3.76
CA TYR A 348 24.21 -3.55 3.83
C TYR A 348 23.02 -3.90 2.97
N LEU A 349 23.12 -4.98 2.20
CA LEU A 349 22.02 -5.57 1.44
C LEU A 349 22.05 -7.08 1.59
N GLY A 350 21.00 -7.67 2.14
CA GLY A 350 20.82 -9.11 2.32
C GLY A 350 20.87 -9.90 1.00
N ASP A 351 21.06 -11.21 1.08
CA ASP A 351 21.20 -12.10 -0.09
C ASP A 351 19.86 -12.46 -0.76
N SER A 352 18.73 -12.06 -0.19
CA SER A 352 17.35 -12.37 -0.63
C SER A 352 16.91 -13.84 -0.53
N ILE A 353 17.75 -14.73 -0.03
CA ILE A 353 17.46 -16.17 0.15
C ILE A 353 17.27 -16.50 1.63
N ASN A 354 18.17 -16.03 2.46
CA ASN A 354 18.17 -16.25 3.90
C ASN A 354 17.58 -15.06 4.64
N ASP A 355 17.19 -15.27 5.91
CA ASP A 355 16.74 -14.17 6.77
C ASP A 355 17.87 -13.15 6.96
N PRO A 356 17.78 -11.92 6.41
CA PRO A 356 18.89 -10.97 6.44
C PRO A 356 19.05 -10.25 7.78
N ARG A 357 18.03 -10.34 8.66
CA ARG A 357 17.90 -9.47 9.83
C ARG A 357 19.02 -9.63 10.84
N ARG A 358 19.52 -10.86 11.04
CA ARG A 358 20.57 -11.12 12.05
C ARG A 358 21.90 -10.48 11.62
N GLU A 359 22.33 -10.72 10.40
CA GLU A 359 23.58 -10.21 9.86
C GLU A 359 23.55 -8.67 9.77
N LEU A 360 22.42 -8.13 9.29
CA LEU A 360 22.15 -6.69 9.24
C LEU A 360 22.32 -6.06 10.63
N ALA A 361 21.67 -6.61 11.67
CA ALA A 361 21.72 -6.08 13.02
C ALA A 361 23.14 -6.13 13.61
N GLU A 362 23.89 -7.23 13.39
CA GLU A 362 25.29 -7.36 13.84
C GLU A 362 26.19 -6.34 13.16
N LYS A 363 26.05 -6.13 11.82
CA LYS A 363 26.85 -5.16 11.08
C LYS A 363 26.54 -3.73 11.56
N LEU A 364 25.25 -3.39 11.73
CA LEU A 364 24.83 -2.08 12.20
C LEU A 364 25.38 -1.74 13.60
N CYS A 365 25.34 -2.72 14.53
CA CYS A 365 25.92 -2.54 15.88
C CYS A 365 27.46 -2.40 15.86
N ARG A 366 28.15 -2.90 14.85
CA ARG A 366 29.60 -2.67 14.68
C ARG A 366 29.91 -1.29 14.11
N GLU A 367 29.03 -0.72 13.29
CA GLU A 367 29.25 0.54 12.58
C GLU A 367 28.77 1.78 13.32
N ILE A 368 27.69 1.68 14.10
CA ILE A 368 27.19 2.79 14.91
C ILE A 368 27.58 2.52 16.38
N PRO A 369 28.51 3.28 16.96
CA PRO A 369 28.85 3.17 18.39
C PRO A 369 27.66 3.54 19.29
N LYS A 370 27.65 3.07 20.53
CA LYS A 370 26.65 3.51 21.52
C LYS A 370 26.82 4.97 21.90
N GLY A 371 25.68 5.65 22.17
CA GLY A 371 25.65 7.02 22.67
C GLY A 371 25.96 8.09 21.63
N VAL A 372 26.02 7.74 20.34
CA VAL A 372 26.27 8.70 19.26
C VAL A 372 24.97 9.22 18.68
N CYS A 373 25.01 10.47 18.18
CA CYS A 373 23.88 11.07 17.49
C CYS A 373 23.65 10.40 16.14
N THR A 374 22.47 9.83 15.97
CA THR A 374 22.00 9.31 14.67
C THR A 374 20.83 10.15 14.19
N THR A 375 20.68 10.35 12.89
CA THR A 375 19.54 11.01 12.29
C THR A 375 18.80 10.07 11.36
N ALA A 376 17.50 10.28 11.25
CA ALA A 376 16.64 9.67 10.25
C ALA A 376 15.64 10.71 9.74
N TYR A 377 14.99 10.43 8.63
CA TYR A 377 13.93 11.29 8.12
C TYR A 377 12.56 10.62 8.36
N ASN A 378 11.78 11.17 9.32
CA ASN A 378 10.57 10.53 9.89
C ASN A 378 10.91 9.30 10.74
N ARG A 379 11.73 9.50 11.75
CA ARG A 379 12.41 8.51 12.61
C ARG A 379 11.56 7.37 13.17
N ASP A 380 10.23 7.52 13.22
CA ASP A 380 9.35 6.49 13.80
C ASP A 380 9.46 5.15 13.06
N PHE A 381 9.77 5.19 11.76
CA PHE A 381 10.00 3.99 10.97
C PHE A 381 11.29 3.28 11.41
N GLU A 382 12.44 3.99 11.42
CA GLU A 382 13.74 3.44 11.79
C GLU A 382 13.76 2.97 13.24
N CYS A 383 13.23 3.77 14.17
CA CYS A 383 13.07 3.36 15.56
C CYS A 383 12.19 2.10 15.70
N GLY A 384 11.15 1.98 14.88
CA GLY A 384 10.31 0.78 14.82
C GLY A 384 11.10 -0.45 14.41
N ARG A 385 11.89 -0.34 13.33
CA ARG A 385 12.73 -1.44 12.83
C ARG A 385 13.80 -1.86 13.83
N LEU A 386 14.49 -0.90 14.45
CA LEU A 386 15.49 -1.17 15.49
C LEU A 386 14.88 -1.91 16.68
N ARG A 387 13.69 -1.52 17.15
CA ARG A 387 13.00 -2.20 18.26
C ARG A 387 12.53 -3.61 17.88
N GLU A 388 12.11 -3.83 16.63
CA GLU A 388 11.77 -5.17 16.13
C GLU A 388 13.00 -6.08 16.03
N LEU A 389 14.13 -5.55 15.57
CA LEU A 389 15.41 -6.27 15.58
C LEU A 389 15.87 -6.58 17.00
N ALA A 390 15.75 -5.64 17.95
CA ALA A 390 16.05 -5.84 19.35
C ALA A 390 15.20 -6.95 19.98
N ALA A 391 13.91 -7.00 19.66
CA ALA A 391 13.03 -8.06 20.13
C ALA A 391 13.36 -9.43 19.53
N ALA A 392 13.83 -9.47 18.28
CA ALA A 392 14.23 -10.71 17.60
C ALA A 392 15.60 -11.23 18.08
N TYR A 393 16.50 -10.33 18.47
CA TYR A 393 17.89 -10.66 18.86
C TYR A 393 18.25 -10.04 20.22
N PRO A 394 17.87 -10.70 21.35
CA PRO A 394 18.06 -10.17 22.71
C PRO A 394 19.52 -9.87 23.08
N ASP A 395 20.50 -10.57 22.47
CA ASP A 395 21.92 -10.34 22.68
C ASP A 395 22.43 -9.03 22.06
N LEU A 396 21.72 -8.46 21.09
CA LEU A 396 22.00 -7.16 20.46
C LEU A 396 21.05 -6.05 20.96
N ALA A 397 20.04 -6.40 21.76
CA ALA A 397 18.94 -5.52 22.11
C ALA A 397 19.38 -4.20 22.72
N ASP A 398 20.27 -4.24 23.71
CA ASP A 398 20.74 -3.03 24.40
C ASP A 398 21.43 -2.04 23.44
N HIS A 399 22.11 -2.53 22.42
CA HIS A 399 22.78 -1.67 21.43
C HIS A 399 21.78 -1.10 20.43
N LEU A 400 20.87 -1.93 19.90
CA LEU A 400 19.85 -1.50 18.96
C LEU A 400 18.88 -0.49 19.56
N ILE A 401 18.53 -0.65 20.83
CA ILE A 401 17.69 0.32 21.57
C ILE A 401 18.46 1.62 21.81
N ASP A 402 19.75 1.54 22.16
CA ASP A 402 20.59 2.74 22.31
C ASP A 402 20.63 3.57 21.00
N ILE A 403 20.82 2.93 19.85
CA ILE A 403 20.74 3.62 18.55
C ILE A 403 19.37 4.30 18.37
N ALA A 404 18.27 3.56 18.61
CA ALA A 404 16.90 4.08 18.46
C ALA A 404 16.61 5.28 19.36
N ASP A 405 17.15 5.30 20.59
CA ASP A 405 16.93 6.36 21.56
C ASP A 405 17.76 7.62 21.27
N HIS A 406 18.83 7.50 20.48
CA HIS A 406 19.67 8.62 20.05
C HIS A 406 19.34 9.13 18.62
N ILE A 407 18.22 8.67 18.01
CA ILE A 407 17.79 9.18 16.70
C ILE A 407 17.10 10.55 16.85
N VAL A 408 17.65 11.56 16.16
CA VAL A 408 17.04 12.88 15.96
C VAL A 408 16.33 12.91 14.61
N ASP A 409 15.10 13.42 14.56
CA ASP A 409 14.27 13.43 13.37
C ASP A 409 14.50 14.70 12.52
N LEU A 410 15.04 14.53 11.31
CA LEU A 410 15.31 15.66 10.40
C LEU A 410 14.05 16.27 9.74
N ILE A 411 12.88 15.65 9.89
CA ILE A 411 11.61 16.23 9.42
C ILE A 411 11.07 17.31 10.38
N GLU A 412 11.56 17.35 11.64
CA GLU A 412 11.04 18.27 12.66
C GLU A 412 11.07 19.75 12.28
N PRO A 413 12.14 20.31 11.69
CA PRO A 413 12.18 21.73 11.28
C PRO A 413 11.01 22.11 10.37
N PHE A 414 10.61 21.21 9.48
CA PHE A 414 9.50 21.44 8.55
C PHE A 414 8.14 21.26 9.23
N ARG A 415 7.96 20.20 10.01
CA ARG A 415 6.72 19.97 10.77
C ARG A 415 6.44 21.04 11.82
N LYS A 416 7.47 21.60 12.42
CA LYS A 416 7.38 22.69 13.41
C LYS A 416 7.36 24.09 12.78
N LYS A 417 7.32 24.16 11.45
CA LYS A 417 7.25 25.43 10.70
C LYS A 417 8.46 26.34 10.91
N MET A 418 9.65 25.78 11.18
CA MET A 418 10.90 26.53 11.19
C MET A 418 11.33 26.90 9.77
N VAL A 419 10.98 26.01 8.80
CA VAL A 419 11.16 26.20 7.36
C VAL A 419 9.89 25.76 6.64
N TYR A 420 9.39 26.62 5.75
CA TYR A 420 8.32 26.27 4.81
C TYR A 420 8.54 27.03 3.50
N LEU A 421 8.56 26.29 2.37
CA LEU A 421 8.61 26.82 1.02
C LEU A 421 7.34 26.37 0.26
N PRO A 422 6.74 27.21 -0.58
CA PRO A 422 5.53 26.88 -1.34
C PRO A 422 5.68 25.61 -2.18
N GLU A 423 6.87 25.32 -2.71
CA GLU A 423 7.22 24.16 -3.52
C GLU A 423 7.10 22.84 -2.76
N MET A 424 7.11 22.87 -1.43
CA MET A 424 6.83 21.69 -0.59
C MET A 424 5.40 21.21 -0.70
N ASN A 425 4.49 22.04 -1.21
CA ASN A 425 3.06 21.75 -1.37
C ASN A 425 2.42 21.23 -0.07
N ASP A 426 1.81 20.05 -0.12
CA ASP A 426 1.09 19.43 1.00
C ASP A 426 1.90 18.34 1.72
N SER A 427 3.22 18.25 1.46
CA SER A 427 4.06 17.17 1.97
C SER A 427 5.39 17.68 2.55
N PHE A 428 5.76 17.11 3.70
CA PHE A 428 7.10 17.27 4.28
C PHE A 428 7.97 16.02 4.09
N SER A 429 7.61 15.14 3.15
CA SER A 429 8.50 14.02 2.81
C SER A 429 9.80 14.56 2.19
N ILE A 430 10.90 13.82 2.35
CA ILE A 430 12.20 14.22 1.81
C ILE A 430 12.14 14.46 0.30
N LYS A 431 11.30 13.70 -0.43
CA LYS A 431 11.09 13.83 -1.88
C LYS A 431 10.37 15.11 -2.32
N HIS A 432 9.77 15.85 -1.39
CA HIS A 432 9.19 17.18 -1.62
C HIS A 432 10.08 18.28 -1.04
N VAL A 433 10.65 18.03 0.14
CA VAL A 433 11.49 18.99 0.84
C VAL A 433 12.80 19.23 0.11
N LEU A 434 13.50 18.17 -0.30
CA LEU A 434 14.81 18.31 -0.93
C LEU A 434 14.77 19.06 -2.26
N PRO A 435 13.86 18.75 -3.22
CA PRO A 435 13.74 19.56 -4.44
C PRO A 435 13.32 21.01 -4.18
N ALA A 436 12.53 21.28 -3.13
CA ALA A 436 12.19 22.64 -2.74
C ALA A 436 13.41 23.41 -2.20
N LEU A 437 14.30 22.73 -1.46
CA LEU A 437 15.52 23.33 -0.92
C LEU A 437 16.65 23.46 -1.96
N GLN A 438 16.73 22.50 -2.91
CA GLN A 438 17.80 22.40 -3.91
C GLN A 438 17.22 21.95 -5.27
N PRO A 439 16.50 22.84 -5.99
CA PRO A 439 15.78 22.46 -7.21
C PRO A 439 16.69 22.08 -8.38
N ASP A 440 17.94 22.52 -8.38
CA ASP A 440 18.86 22.40 -9.52
C ASP A 440 19.95 21.33 -9.32
N ASP A 441 19.85 20.47 -8.30
CA ASP A 441 20.86 19.44 -8.06
C ASP A 441 20.45 18.10 -8.71
N PRO A 442 21.04 17.74 -9.88
CA PRO A 442 20.67 16.52 -10.60
C PRO A 442 21.11 15.23 -9.88
N GLU A 443 22.05 15.30 -8.93
CA GLU A 443 22.49 14.14 -8.15
C GLU A 443 21.44 13.70 -7.11
N LEU A 444 20.51 14.61 -6.79
CA LEU A 444 19.46 14.40 -5.81
C LEU A 444 18.08 14.07 -6.45
N ASP A 445 18.04 14.01 -7.77
CA ASP A 445 16.82 13.66 -8.50
C ASP A 445 16.68 12.14 -8.63
N TYR A 446 15.72 11.57 -7.90
CA TYR A 446 15.40 10.15 -7.93
C TYR A 446 14.99 9.64 -9.32
N THR A 447 14.53 10.50 -10.21
CA THR A 447 14.17 10.13 -11.60
C THR A 447 15.41 9.89 -12.47
N ASN A 448 16.57 10.43 -12.06
CA ASN A 448 17.85 10.24 -12.74
C ASN A 448 18.60 8.99 -12.29
N LEU A 449 18.05 8.23 -11.33
CA LEU A 449 18.66 6.97 -10.93
C LEU A 449 18.68 5.97 -12.10
N ASP A 450 19.87 5.58 -12.54
CA ASP A 450 20.03 4.44 -13.43
C ASP A 450 19.66 3.17 -12.68
N GLY A 451 18.49 2.63 -12.92
CA GLY A 451 18.08 1.42 -12.22
C GLY A 451 16.59 1.12 -12.34
N SER A 452 16.17 0.07 -11.66
CA SER A 452 14.77 -0.39 -11.57
C SER A 452 14.12 0.00 -10.25
N VAL A 453 14.76 0.83 -9.42
CA VAL A 453 14.28 1.23 -8.11
C VAL A 453 14.38 2.75 -7.94
N HIS A 454 13.21 3.40 -7.81
CA HIS A 454 13.07 4.85 -7.65
C HIS A 454 12.26 5.22 -6.40
N ASN A 455 11.69 4.21 -5.73
CA ASN A 455 10.92 4.38 -4.49
C ASN A 455 10.91 3.11 -3.64
N GLY A 456 10.60 3.24 -2.34
CA GLY A 456 10.56 2.12 -1.40
C GLY A 456 9.53 1.03 -1.75
N GLY A 457 8.45 1.34 -2.49
CA GLY A 457 7.50 0.35 -2.98
C GLY A 457 8.10 -0.59 -4.03
N GLU A 458 8.92 -0.05 -4.93
CA GLU A 458 9.68 -0.82 -5.90
C GLU A 458 10.77 -1.65 -5.20
N ALA A 459 11.50 -1.06 -4.23
CA ALA A 459 12.48 -1.77 -3.42
C ALA A 459 11.87 -2.99 -2.72
N MET A 460 10.73 -2.80 -2.05
CA MET A 460 9.95 -3.86 -1.39
C MET A 460 9.53 -4.98 -2.36
N THR A 461 9.23 -4.63 -3.60
CA THR A 461 8.75 -5.57 -4.63
C THR A 461 9.89 -6.34 -5.29
N ILE A 462 11.00 -5.67 -5.58
CA ILE A 462 12.13 -6.24 -6.33
C ILE A 462 12.98 -7.18 -5.46
N TYR A 463 13.25 -6.80 -4.21
CA TYR A 463 14.16 -7.57 -3.35
C TYR A 463 13.80 -9.06 -3.22
N PRO A 464 12.54 -9.47 -2.94
CA PRO A 464 12.19 -10.88 -2.85
C PRO A 464 12.31 -11.64 -4.18
N GLN A 465 12.29 -10.94 -5.32
CA GLN A 465 12.38 -11.56 -6.64
C GLN A 465 13.82 -11.88 -7.04
N ILE A 466 14.82 -11.23 -6.44
CA ILE A 466 16.25 -11.40 -6.77
C ILE A 466 16.66 -12.87 -6.71
N ALA A 467 16.16 -13.64 -5.74
CA ALA A 467 16.46 -15.07 -5.59
C ALA A 467 16.10 -15.93 -6.82
N THR A 468 15.19 -15.46 -7.67
CA THR A 468 14.68 -16.18 -8.85
C THR A 468 15.10 -15.55 -10.19
N MET A 469 15.82 -14.42 -10.15
CA MET A 469 16.31 -13.72 -11.34
C MET A 469 17.51 -14.43 -11.97
N SER A 470 17.78 -14.10 -13.24
CA SER A 470 19.07 -14.46 -13.84
C SER A 470 20.22 -13.75 -13.10
N PRO A 471 21.46 -14.29 -13.10
CA PRO A 471 22.57 -13.63 -12.41
C PRO A 471 22.80 -12.16 -12.81
N ALA A 472 22.61 -11.82 -14.09
CA ALA A 472 22.77 -10.46 -14.59
C ALA A 472 21.66 -9.52 -14.09
N ASP A 473 20.41 -9.99 -14.12
CA ASP A 473 19.27 -9.21 -13.63
C ASP A 473 19.31 -9.06 -12.11
N ALA A 474 19.75 -10.09 -11.39
CA ALA A 474 19.94 -10.07 -9.95
C ALA A 474 21.02 -9.03 -9.54
N ASP A 475 22.16 -8.99 -10.25
CA ASP A 475 23.21 -8.01 -10.00
C ASP A 475 22.71 -6.58 -10.30
N TYR A 476 22.02 -6.38 -11.41
CA TYR A 476 21.40 -5.10 -11.75
C TYR A 476 20.41 -4.62 -10.68
N ALA A 477 19.50 -5.50 -10.21
CA ALA A 477 18.54 -5.20 -9.16
C ALA A 477 19.23 -4.83 -7.83
N ARG A 478 20.29 -5.58 -7.44
CA ARG A 478 21.09 -5.28 -6.25
C ARG A 478 21.78 -3.92 -6.34
N GLN A 479 22.37 -3.58 -7.47
CA GLN A 479 22.99 -2.27 -7.69
C GLN A 479 21.94 -1.14 -7.62
N SER A 480 20.75 -1.35 -8.17
CA SER A 480 19.66 -0.38 -8.11
C SER A 480 19.21 -0.12 -6.67
N LEU A 481 19.04 -1.18 -5.87
CA LEU A 481 18.68 -1.09 -4.45
C LEU A 481 19.76 -0.33 -3.64
N LEU A 482 21.04 -0.64 -3.85
CA LEU A 482 22.14 0.04 -3.16
C LEU A 482 22.20 1.52 -3.50
N LYS A 483 22.06 1.88 -4.79
CA LYS A 483 22.04 3.29 -5.23
C LYS A 483 20.86 4.06 -4.64
N TYR A 484 19.68 3.46 -4.65
CA TYR A 484 18.46 4.09 -4.14
C TYR A 484 18.60 4.42 -2.65
N CYS A 485 18.90 3.45 -1.80
CA CYS A 485 19.03 3.65 -0.36
C CYS A 485 20.24 4.57 0.00
N CYS A 486 21.33 4.53 -0.79
CA CYS A 486 22.44 5.47 -0.64
C CYS A 486 21.99 6.91 -0.90
N LEU A 487 21.15 7.14 -1.89
CA LEU A 487 20.60 8.46 -2.19
C LEU A 487 19.69 8.97 -1.06
N ASP A 488 18.87 8.12 -0.42
CA ASP A 488 18.01 8.52 0.69
C ASP A 488 18.84 9.07 1.87
N THR A 489 19.95 8.42 2.24
CA THR A 489 20.83 8.93 3.30
C THR A 489 21.67 10.15 2.86
N LEU A 490 22.09 10.23 1.60
CA LEU A 490 22.75 11.41 1.04
C LEU A 490 21.78 12.62 1.03
N ALA A 491 20.52 12.39 0.68
CA ALA A 491 19.47 13.41 0.73
C ALA A 491 19.30 14.00 2.15
N MET A 492 19.39 13.16 3.20
CA MET A 492 19.39 13.64 4.59
C MET A 492 20.59 14.53 4.90
N VAL A 493 21.78 14.18 4.43
CA VAL A 493 22.98 15.01 4.58
C VAL A 493 22.76 16.37 3.92
N LYS A 494 22.20 16.40 2.71
CA LYS A 494 21.93 17.64 1.97
C LYS A 494 20.88 18.50 2.66
N VAL A 495 19.81 17.91 3.20
CA VAL A 495 18.83 18.63 4.02
C VAL A 495 19.50 19.25 5.25
N TRP A 496 20.37 18.51 5.96
CA TRP A 496 21.11 19.02 7.10
C TRP A 496 22.06 20.16 6.71
N GLU A 497 22.80 20.05 5.59
CA GLU A 497 23.67 21.12 5.06
C GLU A 497 22.88 22.40 4.80
N LYS A 498 21.70 22.28 4.15
CA LYS A 498 20.81 23.43 3.90
C LYS A 498 20.24 24.05 5.16
N LEU A 499 19.87 23.26 6.15
CA LEU A 499 19.44 23.78 7.45
C LEU A 499 20.58 24.57 8.14
N LYS A 500 21.84 24.17 7.99
CA LYS A 500 23.00 24.93 8.50
C LYS A 500 23.12 26.28 7.79
N GLU A 501 23.04 26.29 6.45
CA GLU A 501 23.07 27.55 5.67
C GLU A 501 21.92 28.50 6.07
N MET A 502 20.71 27.99 6.24
CA MET A 502 19.53 28.77 6.65
C MET A 502 19.61 29.26 8.11
N ALA A 503 20.45 28.65 8.92
CA ALA A 503 20.68 29.05 10.31
C ALA A 503 21.69 30.22 10.43
N GLU A 504 22.53 30.51 9.44
CA GLU A 504 23.48 31.64 9.43
C GLU A 504 22.76 32.97 9.35
#